data_2b6a7537ae36229dfc6949d605d01518
#
_entry.id   2b6a7537ae36229dfc6949d605d01518
#
_cell.length_a   1.000
_cell.length_b   1.000
_cell.length_c   1.000
_cell.angle_alpha   90.00
_cell.angle_beta   90.00
_cell.angle_gamma   90.00
#
_symmetry.space_group_name_H-M   'P 1'
#
loop_
_entity.id
_entity.type
_entity.pdbx_description
1 polymer ?
#
loop_
_entity_poly.entity_id
_entity_poly.type
_entity_poly.pdbx_seq_one_letter_code
_entity_poly.pdbx_strand_id
1 'polypeptide(L)'
;MELHPALLETGFWITVGAIVGLIVLSAFFSGSETALTASSRGKLRAQADKGARGAQIALRLTEDSERLIGAILLGNNMVNILAASLATALFTRILGDSAVAVATLVMTVLVLVFAEVLPKTYAITNPETAASRVSGPIAVVVRLFAPVVGVVRFLVRGLLWVFGVRTDPSTHILSLHEEIAGTLALGHAQGTVEKEHRDRLLGALDLADRTVEEVMRHRSGIEMLDADAAPADIVAQVIASTHTRLPVWRGEAENIVGVLHIRDLWRETDRLLREADGDYAALDALDVVAVARPPYFVPETTPLDEQMEQFLHRRSHFALVVDEYGALLGLITLEDILEEIVGEIEDEFDLDAPAPFRALEDGSYLVEGSVTIRDLNRATDWDLPDAEANTVAGLVIHEAQMIPAEGQVFNFHGFRFEVVERQDNRLTVLRLRRL
;
A
#
# COMPACT_ATOMS: atom_id res chain seq x y z
N MET A 1 -55.22 -45.40 -13.33
CA MET A 1 -53.86 -44.99 -13.68
C MET A 1 -52.94 -46.05 -13.10
N GLU A 2 -52.65 -47.09 -13.89
CA GLU A 2 -51.78 -48.18 -13.44
C GLU A 2 -50.37 -47.65 -13.38
N LEU A 3 -49.72 -47.80 -12.21
CA LEU A 3 -48.32 -47.46 -12.03
C LEU A 3 -47.46 -48.32 -12.95
N HIS A 4 -46.57 -47.70 -13.74
CA HIS A 4 -45.67 -48.41 -14.64
C HIS A 4 -44.90 -49.48 -13.83
N PRO A 5 -44.84 -50.75 -14.26
CA PRO A 5 -44.24 -51.84 -13.47
C PRO A 5 -42.78 -51.57 -13.01
N ALA A 6 -42.04 -50.76 -13.77
CA ALA A 6 -40.70 -50.36 -13.38
C ALA A 6 -40.65 -49.52 -12.09
N LEU A 7 -41.74 -48.84 -11.70
CA LEU A 7 -41.79 -48.05 -10.45
C LEU A 7 -41.93 -48.92 -9.19
N LEU A 8 -42.29 -50.19 -9.35
CA LEU A 8 -42.43 -51.16 -8.25
C LEU A 8 -41.15 -51.94 -7.97
N GLU A 9 -40.13 -51.81 -8.83
CA GLU A 9 -38.85 -52.51 -8.65
C GLU A 9 -37.95 -51.83 -7.60
N THR A 10 -37.37 -52.62 -6.70
CA THR A 10 -36.40 -52.13 -5.72
C THR A 10 -35.20 -51.43 -6.35
N GLY A 11 -34.79 -51.88 -7.54
CA GLY A 11 -33.70 -51.26 -8.34
C GLY A 11 -33.97 -49.82 -8.78
N PHE A 12 -35.27 -49.46 -9.05
CA PHE A 12 -35.65 -48.09 -9.36
C PHE A 12 -35.37 -47.14 -8.22
N TRP A 13 -35.79 -47.47 -7.00
CA TRP A 13 -35.63 -46.62 -5.84
C TRP A 13 -34.15 -46.52 -5.36
N ILE A 14 -33.35 -47.56 -5.58
CA ILE A 14 -31.90 -47.51 -5.36
C ILE A 14 -31.26 -46.51 -6.33
N THR A 15 -31.63 -46.54 -7.59
CA THR A 15 -31.11 -45.57 -8.61
C THR A 15 -31.54 -44.16 -8.33
N VAL A 16 -32.79 -43.93 -7.94
CA VAL A 16 -33.26 -42.61 -7.49
C VAL A 16 -32.49 -42.12 -6.28
N GLY A 17 -32.29 -42.99 -5.28
CA GLY A 17 -31.49 -42.65 -4.09
C GLY A 17 -30.03 -42.32 -4.43
N ALA A 18 -29.43 -43.04 -5.40
CA ALA A 18 -28.09 -42.75 -5.89
C ALA A 18 -28.00 -41.41 -6.60
N ILE A 19 -28.97 -41.05 -7.47
CA ILE A 19 -29.00 -39.74 -8.13
C ILE A 19 -29.14 -38.60 -7.11
N VAL A 20 -30.05 -38.73 -6.14
CA VAL A 20 -30.17 -37.73 -5.05
C VAL A 20 -28.88 -37.60 -4.26
N GLY A 21 -28.24 -38.73 -3.88
CA GLY A 21 -26.93 -38.68 -3.21
C GLY A 21 -25.85 -37.99 -4.01
N LEU A 22 -25.82 -38.22 -5.34
CA LEU A 22 -24.88 -37.55 -6.24
C LEU A 22 -25.17 -36.04 -6.36
N ILE A 23 -26.45 -35.61 -6.42
CA ILE A 23 -26.81 -34.18 -6.41
C ILE A 23 -26.35 -33.50 -5.12
N VAL A 24 -26.55 -34.17 -3.96
CA VAL A 24 -26.07 -33.66 -2.67
C VAL A 24 -24.53 -33.55 -2.65
N LEU A 25 -23.83 -34.54 -3.19
CA LEU A 25 -22.38 -34.52 -3.30
C LEU A 25 -21.87 -33.43 -4.26
N SER A 26 -22.56 -33.21 -5.37
CA SER A 26 -22.28 -32.08 -6.27
C SER A 26 -22.51 -30.74 -5.58
N ALA A 27 -23.60 -30.58 -4.83
CA ALA A 27 -23.86 -29.39 -4.01
C ALA A 27 -22.71 -29.13 -2.99
N PHE A 28 -22.21 -30.20 -2.37
CA PHE A 28 -21.05 -30.10 -1.48
C PHE A 28 -19.79 -29.59 -2.21
N PHE A 29 -19.46 -30.13 -3.38
CA PHE A 29 -18.32 -29.67 -4.17
C PHE A 29 -18.48 -28.20 -4.62
N SER A 30 -19.63 -27.88 -5.19
CA SER A 30 -19.93 -26.53 -5.70
C SER A 30 -19.93 -25.48 -4.59
N GLY A 31 -20.53 -25.77 -3.44
CA GLY A 31 -20.49 -24.89 -2.27
C GLY A 31 -19.09 -24.77 -1.67
N SER A 32 -18.31 -25.87 -1.65
CA SER A 32 -16.94 -25.87 -1.14
C SER A 32 -15.99 -25.04 -2.02
N GLU A 33 -16.12 -25.12 -3.35
CA GLU A 33 -15.39 -24.27 -4.29
C GLU A 33 -15.59 -22.80 -3.97
N THR A 34 -16.85 -22.39 -3.91
CA THR A 34 -17.22 -21.00 -3.66
C THR A 34 -16.80 -20.54 -2.26
N ALA A 35 -16.99 -21.35 -1.24
CA ALA A 35 -16.59 -21.02 0.14
C ALA A 35 -15.08 -20.80 0.26
N LEU A 36 -14.25 -21.69 -0.30
CA LEU A 36 -12.80 -21.61 -0.20
C LEU A 36 -12.19 -20.51 -1.08
N THR A 37 -12.79 -20.20 -2.23
CA THR A 37 -12.32 -19.13 -3.11
C THR A 37 -12.79 -17.74 -2.69
N ALA A 38 -14.00 -17.60 -2.13
CA ALA A 38 -14.54 -16.32 -1.66
C ALA A 38 -14.11 -15.95 -0.23
N SER A 39 -13.50 -16.85 0.52
CA SER A 39 -13.10 -16.59 1.89
C SER A 39 -11.88 -15.67 1.99
N SER A 40 -11.94 -14.69 2.89
CA SER A 40 -10.81 -13.80 3.19
C SER A 40 -9.72 -14.52 3.97
N ARG A 41 -8.48 -14.54 3.45
CA ARG A 41 -7.32 -15.11 4.14
C ARG A 41 -7.08 -14.48 5.51
N GLY A 42 -7.25 -13.16 5.63
CA GLY A 42 -7.09 -12.43 6.90
C GLY A 42 -8.10 -12.88 7.95
N LYS A 43 -9.39 -13.04 7.58
CA LYS A 43 -10.42 -13.53 8.51
C LYS A 43 -10.23 -15.00 8.87
N LEU A 44 -9.82 -15.86 7.92
CA LEU A 44 -9.47 -17.26 8.21
C LEU A 44 -8.27 -17.34 9.15
N ARG A 45 -7.26 -16.48 8.98
CA ARG A 45 -6.10 -16.40 9.87
C ARG A 45 -6.51 -16.03 11.29
N ALA A 46 -7.34 -15.01 11.45
CA ALA A 46 -7.87 -14.62 12.76
C ALA A 46 -8.69 -15.73 13.45
N GLN A 47 -9.42 -16.55 12.67
CA GLN A 47 -10.11 -17.73 13.22
C GLN A 47 -9.15 -18.86 13.58
N ALA A 48 -8.10 -19.09 12.78
CA ALA A 48 -7.06 -20.08 13.03
C ALA A 48 -6.27 -19.77 14.31
N ASP A 49 -5.93 -18.50 14.53
CA ASP A 49 -5.24 -18.02 15.73
C ASP A 49 -6.09 -18.19 17.00
N LYS A 50 -7.43 -18.16 16.85
CA LYS A 50 -8.39 -18.51 17.91
C LYS A 50 -8.58 -20.03 18.12
N GLY A 51 -7.81 -20.89 17.42
CA GLY A 51 -7.82 -22.33 17.59
C GLY A 51 -8.80 -23.10 16.70
N ALA A 52 -9.43 -22.46 15.69
CA ALA A 52 -10.34 -23.13 14.77
C ALA A 52 -9.57 -24.04 13.79
N ARG A 53 -9.56 -25.36 14.03
CA ARG A 53 -8.87 -26.36 13.19
C ARG A 53 -9.31 -26.31 11.71
N GLY A 54 -10.59 -26.09 11.45
CA GLY A 54 -11.11 -26.00 10.09
C GLY A 54 -10.52 -24.81 9.32
N ALA A 55 -10.36 -23.65 9.97
CA ALA A 55 -9.75 -22.47 9.38
C ALA A 55 -8.25 -22.70 9.07
N GLN A 56 -7.53 -23.41 9.95
CA GLN A 56 -6.13 -23.81 9.70
C GLN A 56 -5.99 -24.69 8.46
N ILE A 57 -6.90 -25.66 8.29
CA ILE A 57 -6.91 -26.54 7.12
C ILE A 57 -7.29 -25.74 5.86
N ALA A 58 -8.30 -24.85 5.94
CA ALA A 58 -8.72 -24.00 4.83
C ALA A 58 -7.55 -23.11 4.34
N LEU A 59 -6.80 -22.47 5.23
CA LEU A 59 -5.61 -21.67 4.88
C LEU A 59 -4.58 -22.49 4.10
N ARG A 60 -4.23 -23.69 4.59
CA ARG A 60 -3.28 -24.58 3.89
C ARG A 60 -3.79 -25.01 2.52
N LEU A 61 -5.08 -25.25 2.37
CA LEU A 61 -5.67 -25.63 1.08
C LEU A 61 -5.63 -24.47 0.07
N THR A 62 -5.82 -23.24 0.54
CA THR A 62 -5.81 -22.04 -0.31
C THR A 62 -4.39 -21.56 -0.67
N GLU A 63 -3.33 -22.10 -0.08
CA GLU A 63 -1.94 -21.87 -0.48
C GLU A 63 -1.65 -22.40 -1.90
N ASP A 64 -2.20 -23.60 -2.27
CA ASP A 64 -2.11 -24.15 -3.63
C ASP A 64 -3.51 -24.14 -4.28
N SER A 65 -3.95 -22.95 -4.68
CA SER A 65 -5.28 -22.71 -5.26
C SER A 65 -5.51 -23.52 -6.54
N GLU A 66 -4.49 -23.73 -7.38
CA GLU A 66 -4.61 -24.52 -8.60
C GLU A 66 -4.94 -25.98 -8.28
N ARG A 67 -4.26 -26.55 -7.28
CA ARG A 67 -4.49 -27.93 -6.87
C ARG A 67 -5.85 -28.10 -6.20
N LEU A 68 -6.25 -27.14 -5.38
CA LEU A 68 -7.54 -27.11 -4.72
C LEU A 68 -8.68 -27.08 -5.73
N ILE A 69 -8.68 -26.07 -6.60
CA ILE A 69 -9.71 -25.86 -7.61
C ILE A 69 -9.76 -27.06 -8.58
N GLY A 70 -8.60 -27.53 -9.05
CA GLY A 70 -8.53 -28.68 -9.93
C GLY A 70 -9.14 -29.95 -9.33
N ALA A 71 -8.92 -30.22 -8.05
CA ALA A 71 -9.46 -31.38 -7.36
C ALA A 71 -11.00 -31.28 -7.16
N ILE A 72 -11.48 -30.10 -6.79
CA ILE A 72 -12.93 -29.85 -6.59
C ILE A 72 -13.67 -29.94 -7.93
N LEU A 73 -13.14 -29.30 -8.99
CA LEU A 73 -13.73 -29.35 -10.33
C LEU A 73 -13.78 -30.77 -10.88
N LEU A 74 -12.70 -31.55 -10.70
CA LEU A 74 -12.68 -32.95 -11.12
C LEU A 74 -13.76 -33.75 -10.40
N GLY A 75 -13.87 -33.60 -9.07
CA GLY A 75 -14.88 -34.28 -8.26
C GLY A 75 -16.30 -33.88 -8.68
N ASN A 76 -16.56 -32.58 -8.81
CA ASN A 76 -17.87 -32.06 -9.20
C ASN A 76 -18.31 -32.54 -10.59
N ASN A 77 -17.41 -32.46 -11.59
CA ASN A 77 -17.70 -32.92 -12.95
C ASN A 77 -17.97 -34.44 -13.00
N MET A 78 -17.14 -35.23 -12.27
CA MET A 78 -17.34 -36.66 -12.23
C MET A 78 -18.70 -37.04 -11.63
N VAL A 79 -19.10 -36.40 -10.53
CA VAL A 79 -20.40 -36.60 -9.88
C VAL A 79 -21.56 -36.17 -10.76
N ASN A 80 -21.47 -35.03 -11.43
CA ASN A 80 -22.51 -34.51 -12.31
C ASN A 80 -22.71 -35.40 -13.55
N ILE A 81 -21.62 -35.86 -14.16
CA ILE A 81 -21.70 -36.78 -15.33
C ILE A 81 -22.33 -38.13 -14.89
N LEU A 82 -21.95 -38.65 -13.74
CA LEU A 82 -22.51 -39.92 -13.22
C LEU A 82 -24.00 -39.74 -12.91
N ALA A 83 -24.40 -38.66 -12.24
CA ALA A 83 -25.81 -38.37 -11.95
C ALA A 83 -26.65 -38.25 -13.22
N ALA A 84 -26.17 -37.52 -14.23
CA ALA A 84 -26.85 -37.37 -15.51
C ALA A 84 -26.98 -38.71 -16.28
N SER A 85 -25.92 -39.53 -16.26
CA SER A 85 -25.92 -40.87 -16.90
C SER A 85 -26.92 -41.81 -16.25
N LEU A 86 -26.96 -41.87 -14.90
CA LEU A 86 -27.91 -42.67 -14.16
C LEU A 86 -29.34 -42.18 -14.38
N ALA A 87 -29.57 -40.89 -14.41
CA ALA A 87 -30.89 -40.30 -14.71
C ALA A 87 -31.35 -40.68 -16.10
N THR A 88 -30.49 -40.52 -17.13
CA THR A 88 -30.84 -40.91 -18.51
C THR A 88 -31.19 -42.37 -18.58
N ALA A 89 -30.42 -43.28 -17.95
CA ALA A 89 -30.72 -44.71 -17.91
C ALA A 89 -32.07 -45.02 -17.21
N LEU A 90 -32.39 -44.30 -16.13
CA LEU A 90 -33.63 -44.44 -15.40
C LEU A 90 -34.85 -43.99 -16.25
N PHE A 91 -34.77 -42.82 -16.87
CA PHE A 91 -35.84 -42.28 -17.70
C PHE A 91 -36.05 -43.13 -18.95
N THR A 92 -35.00 -43.71 -19.56
CA THR A 92 -35.12 -44.60 -20.71
C THR A 92 -35.97 -45.82 -20.40
N ARG A 93 -35.89 -46.36 -19.15
CA ARG A 93 -36.73 -47.47 -18.71
C ARG A 93 -38.23 -47.11 -18.61
N ILE A 94 -38.55 -45.82 -18.42
CA ILE A 94 -39.92 -45.36 -18.19
C ILE A 94 -40.56 -44.81 -19.46
N LEU A 95 -39.81 -43.97 -20.22
CA LEU A 95 -40.31 -43.13 -21.31
C LEU A 95 -39.84 -43.60 -22.71
N GLY A 96 -38.98 -44.63 -22.81
CA GLY A 96 -38.43 -45.07 -24.08
C GLY A 96 -37.63 -44.00 -24.81
N ASP A 97 -37.87 -43.80 -26.13
CA ASP A 97 -37.07 -42.91 -26.97
C ASP A 97 -37.12 -41.43 -26.61
N SER A 98 -38.18 -40.96 -25.97
CA SER A 98 -38.31 -39.55 -25.50
C SER A 98 -37.57 -39.25 -24.23
N ALA A 99 -36.94 -40.23 -23.60
CA ALA A 99 -36.34 -40.17 -22.27
C ALA A 99 -35.17 -39.18 -22.19
N VAL A 100 -34.33 -39.10 -23.22
CA VAL A 100 -33.13 -38.27 -23.19
C VAL A 100 -33.47 -36.78 -23.03
N ALA A 101 -34.46 -36.27 -23.76
CA ALA A 101 -34.88 -34.87 -23.67
C ALA A 101 -35.44 -34.54 -22.27
N VAL A 102 -36.31 -35.42 -21.75
CA VAL A 102 -36.95 -35.25 -20.43
C VAL A 102 -35.89 -35.36 -19.32
N ALA A 103 -34.99 -36.38 -19.35
CA ALA A 103 -33.92 -36.53 -18.41
C ALA A 103 -32.98 -35.30 -18.39
N THR A 104 -32.61 -34.80 -19.57
CA THR A 104 -31.76 -33.62 -19.69
C THR A 104 -32.41 -32.39 -19.05
N LEU A 105 -33.70 -32.13 -19.36
CA LEU A 105 -34.41 -31.00 -18.79
C LEU A 105 -34.51 -31.08 -17.26
N VAL A 106 -34.98 -32.24 -16.78
CA VAL A 106 -35.14 -32.46 -15.32
C VAL A 106 -33.82 -32.36 -14.60
N MET A 107 -32.77 -33.01 -15.10
CA MET A 107 -31.44 -32.94 -14.48
C MET A 107 -30.81 -31.56 -14.53
N THR A 108 -31.00 -30.83 -15.63
CA THR A 108 -30.52 -29.44 -15.73
C THR A 108 -31.13 -28.57 -14.63
N VAL A 109 -32.44 -28.66 -14.41
CA VAL A 109 -33.14 -27.90 -13.37
C VAL A 109 -32.65 -28.31 -11.97
N LEU A 110 -32.59 -29.64 -11.72
CA LEU A 110 -32.17 -30.16 -10.41
C LEU A 110 -30.71 -29.79 -10.08
N VAL A 111 -29.80 -29.96 -11.03
CA VAL A 111 -28.38 -29.62 -10.84
C VAL A 111 -28.23 -28.10 -10.68
N LEU A 112 -28.85 -27.30 -11.55
CA LEU A 112 -28.73 -25.85 -11.49
C LEU A 112 -29.24 -25.31 -10.14
N VAL A 113 -30.44 -25.73 -9.71
CA VAL A 113 -31.01 -25.17 -8.48
C VAL A 113 -30.36 -25.75 -7.23
N PHE A 114 -30.25 -27.08 -7.11
CA PHE A 114 -29.87 -27.74 -5.86
C PHE A 114 -28.37 -28.02 -5.77
N ALA A 115 -27.67 -28.26 -6.87
CA ALA A 115 -26.26 -28.57 -6.87
C ALA A 115 -25.36 -27.34 -7.12
N GLU A 116 -25.88 -26.28 -7.77
CA GLU A 116 -25.06 -25.10 -8.09
C GLU A 116 -25.53 -23.82 -7.38
N VAL A 117 -26.74 -23.31 -7.71
CA VAL A 117 -27.18 -21.99 -7.23
C VAL A 117 -27.33 -21.94 -5.73
N LEU A 118 -28.07 -22.85 -5.14
CA LEU A 118 -28.34 -22.86 -3.70
C LEU A 118 -27.07 -22.96 -2.84
N PRO A 119 -26.15 -23.93 -3.07
CA PRO A 119 -24.94 -24.06 -2.25
C PRO A 119 -23.95 -22.90 -2.49
N LYS A 120 -23.84 -22.37 -3.69
CA LYS A 120 -23.01 -21.19 -3.98
C LYS A 120 -23.53 -19.95 -3.29
N THR A 121 -24.85 -19.71 -3.33
CA THR A 121 -25.46 -18.55 -2.64
C THR A 121 -25.21 -18.63 -1.13
N TYR A 122 -25.37 -19.81 -0.52
CA TYR A 122 -25.05 -19.97 0.90
C TYR A 122 -23.56 -19.71 1.20
N ALA A 123 -22.67 -20.22 0.35
CA ALA A 123 -21.22 -20.08 0.51
C ALA A 123 -20.75 -18.64 0.37
N ILE A 124 -21.34 -17.84 -0.55
CA ILE A 124 -21.04 -16.41 -0.71
C ILE A 124 -21.49 -15.61 0.51
N THR A 125 -22.63 -15.96 1.11
CA THR A 125 -23.18 -15.23 2.26
C THR A 125 -22.34 -15.45 3.54
N ASN A 126 -21.73 -16.63 3.70
CA ASN A 126 -20.98 -17.00 4.90
C ASN A 126 -19.68 -17.74 4.53
N PRO A 127 -18.76 -17.11 3.78
CA PRO A 127 -17.64 -17.82 3.14
C PRO A 127 -16.66 -18.42 4.16
N GLU A 128 -16.29 -17.69 5.21
CA GLU A 128 -15.30 -18.17 6.18
C GLU A 128 -15.83 -19.34 7.04
N THR A 129 -17.10 -19.27 7.43
CA THR A 129 -17.75 -20.33 8.22
C THR A 129 -17.93 -21.59 7.37
N ALA A 130 -18.36 -21.44 6.13
CA ALA A 130 -18.51 -22.53 5.17
C ALA A 130 -17.14 -23.16 4.86
N ALA A 131 -16.12 -22.36 4.51
CA ALA A 131 -14.76 -22.82 4.24
C ALA A 131 -14.18 -23.63 5.41
N SER A 132 -14.32 -23.14 6.64
CA SER A 132 -13.85 -23.83 7.84
C SER A 132 -14.53 -25.19 8.04
N ARG A 133 -15.84 -25.32 7.73
CA ARG A 133 -16.57 -26.57 7.86
C ARG A 133 -16.22 -27.60 6.81
N VAL A 134 -16.05 -27.16 5.55
CA VAL A 134 -15.82 -28.08 4.42
C VAL A 134 -14.35 -28.46 4.24
N SER A 135 -13.43 -27.72 4.82
CA SER A 135 -11.97 -27.88 4.62
C SER A 135 -11.45 -29.28 4.96
N GLY A 136 -11.95 -29.89 6.02
CA GLY A 136 -11.53 -31.24 6.43
C GLY A 136 -11.82 -32.29 5.35
N PRO A 137 -13.09 -32.51 4.96
CA PRO A 137 -13.46 -33.40 3.85
C PRO A 137 -12.77 -33.06 2.53
N ILE A 138 -12.67 -31.78 2.18
CA ILE A 138 -12.00 -31.33 0.94
C ILE A 138 -10.51 -31.65 0.96
N ALA A 139 -9.82 -31.57 2.10
CA ALA A 139 -8.42 -31.98 2.21
C ALA A 139 -8.20 -33.44 1.83
N VAL A 140 -9.15 -34.30 2.15
CA VAL A 140 -9.12 -35.73 1.76
C VAL A 140 -9.30 -35.85 0.25
N VAL A 141 -10.26 -35.13 -0.32
CA VAL A 141 -10.53 -35.12 -1.78
C VAL A 141 -9.30 -34.62 -2.55
N VAL A 142 -8.71 -33.49 -2.11
CA VAL A 142 -7.50 -32.95 -2.75
C VAL A 142 -6.34 -33.93 -2.72
N ARG A 143 -6.18 -34.67 -1.60
CA ARG A 143 -5.12 -35.69 -1.49
C ARG A 143 -5.41 -36.87 -2.41
N LEU A 144 -6.67 -37.31 -2.52
CA LEU A 144 -7.07 -38.43 -3.37
C LEU A 144 -6.87 -38.11 -4.86
N PHE A 145 -7.28 -36.94 -5.27
CA PHE A 145 -7.19 -36.49 -6.69
C PHE A 145 -5.83 -35.88 -7.07
N ALA A 146 -4.91 -35.72 -6.12
CA ALA A 146 -3.60 -35.12 -6.35
C ALA A 146 -2.83 -35.68 -7.56
N PRO A 147 -2.76 -37.01 -7.78
CA PRO A 147 -2.01 -37.52 -8.93
C PRO A 147 -2.67 -37.15 -10.27
N VAL A 148 -4.00 -37.18 -10.33
CA VAL A 148 -4.75 -36.83 -11.56
C VAL A 148 -4.62 -35.33 -11.85
N VAL A 149 -4.79 -34.49 -10.84
CA VAL A 149 -4.64 -33.03 -10.95
C VAL A 149 -3.20 -32.68 -11.36
N GLY A 150 -2.19 -33.41 -10.86
CA GLY A 150 -0.80 -33.23 -11.26
C GLY A 150 -0.57 -33.45 -12.76
N VAL A 151 -1.16 -34.48 -13.33
CA VAL A 151 -1.13 -34.75 -14.78
C VAL A 151 -1.82 -33.63 -15.58
N VAL A 152 -3.01 -33.20 -15.12
CA VAL A 152 -3.76 -32.11 -15.78
C VAL A 152 -2.94 -30.81 -15.75
N ARG A 153 -2.34 -30.45 -14.61
CA ARG A 153 -1.47 -29.26 -14.50
C ARG A 153 -0.29 -29.33 -15.45
N PHE A 154 0.34 -30.49 -15.57
CA PHE A 154 1.44 -30.68 -16.51
C PHE A 154 1.01 -30.42 -17.96
N LEU A 155 -0.12 -30.98 -18.37
CA LEU A 155 -0.70 -30.77 -19.71
C LEU A 155 -1.06 -29.30 -19.96
N VAL A 156 -1.72 -28.62 -18.99
CA VAL A 156 -2.10 -27.20 -19.08
C VAL A 156 -0.86 -26.32 -19.20
N ARG A 157 0.17 -26.54 -18.38
CA ARG A 157 1.42 -25.79 -18.47
C ARG A 157 2.13 -25.99 -19.80
N GLY A 158 2.14 -27.20 -20.32
CA GLY A 158 2.68 -27.49 -21.65
C GLY A 158 1.92 -26.75 -22.76
N LEU A 159 0.60 -26.69 -22.65
CA LEU A 159 -0.24 -25.95 -23.61
C LEU A 159 -0.01 -24.43 -23.51
N LEU A 160 0.02 -23.85 -22.30
CA LEU A 160 0.30 -22.44 -22.09
C LEU A 160 1.69 -22.05 -22.62
N TRP A 161 2.68 -22.91 -22.44
CA TRP A 161 4.02 -22.70 -22.98
C TRP A 161 4.02 -22.62 -24.52
N VAL A 162 3.23 -23.44 -25.20
CA VAL A 162 3.04 -23.39 -26.67
C VAL A 162 2.44 -22.05 -27.11
N PHE A 163 1.56 -21.45 -26.32
CA PHE A 163 0.97 -20.13 -26.58
C PHE A 163 1.82 -18.95 -26.08
N GLY A 164 3.04 -19.19 -25.58
CA GLY A 164 3.97 -18.14 -25.15
C GLY A 164 3.64 -17.47 -23.81
N VAL A 165 2.68 -18.00 -23.05
CA VAL A 165 2.32 -17.50 -21.72
C VAL A 165 3.31 -18.03 -20.70
N ARG A 166 4.16 -17.15 -20.15
CA ARG A 166 5.06 -17.46 -19.04
C ARG A 166 4.36 -17.16 -17.72
N THR A 167 4.18 -18.18 -16.91
CA THR A 167 3.66 -18.04 -15.53
C THR A 167 4.87 -17.87 -14.61
N ASP A 168 5.21 -16.61 -14.27
CA ASP A 168 6.33 -16.31 -13.39
C ASP A 168 5.79 -16.06 -11.96
N PRO A 169 6.24 -16.80 -10.94
CA PRO A 169 5.77 -16.64 -9.57
C PRO A 169 6.31 -15.38 -8.86
N SER A 170 7.30 -14.70 -9.45
CA SER A 170 8.01 -13.59 -8.80
C SER A 170 7.33 -12.20 -8.90
N THR A 171 6.21 -12.10 -9.60
CA THR A 171 5.48 -10.82 -9.80
C THR A 171 4.65 -10.39 -8.57
N HIS A 172 4.68 -11.16 -7.47
CA HIS A 172 3.77 -10.94 -6.33
C HIS A 172 4.24 -9.91 -5.29
N ILE A 173 5.47 -9.41 -5.34
CA ILE A 173 5.96 -8.52 -4.26
C ILE A 173 5.53 -7.07 -4.50
N LEU A 174 5.55 -6.60 -5.74
CA LEU A 174 5.00 -5.29 -6.11
C LEU A 174 3.47 -5.21 -5.94
N SER A 175 2.77 -6.35 -5.97
CA SER A 175 1.32 -6.41 -5.84
C SER A 175 0.78 -6.18 -4.43
N LEU A 176 1.57 -6.36 -3.37
CA LEU A 176 1.07 -6.23 -1.99
C LEU A 176 0.83 -4.76 -1.62
N HIS A 177 1.72 -3.86 -2.00
CA HIS A 177 1.56 -2.41 -1.82
C HIS A 177 0.32 -1.91 -2.57
N GLU A 178 0.21 -2.26 -3.86
CA GLU A 178 -0.93 -1.91 -4.70
C GLU A 178 -2.25 -2.52 -4.19
N GLU A 179 -2.23 -3.76 -3.67
CA GLU A 179 -3.42 -4.42 -3.10
C GLU A 179 -3.91 -3.72 -1.83
N ILE A 180 -2.98 -3.31 -0.94
CA ILE A 180 -3.32 -2.56 0.28
C ILE A 180 -3.86 -1.18 -0.10
N ALA A 181 -3.17 -0.45 -0.97
CA ALA A 181 -3.58 0.87 -1.46
C ALA A 181 -4.97 0.81 -2.12
N GLY A 182 -5.20 -0.17 -3.00
CA GLY A 182 -6.49 -0.40 -3.63
C GLY A 182 -7.61 -0.74 -2.64
N THR A 183 -7.30 -1.52 -1.58
CA THR A 183 -8.27 -1.85 -0.53
C THR A 183 -8.64 -0.62 0.29
N LEU A 184 -7.68 0.26 0.61
CA LEU A 184 -7.91 1.53 1.30
C LEU A 184 -8.74 2.50 0.46
N ALA A 185 -8.41 2.62 -0.84
CA ALA A 185 -9.17 3.44 -1.78
C ALA A 185 -10.62 2.97 -1.91
N LEU A 186 -10.84 1.65 -2.02
CA LEU A 186 -12.19 1.07 -2.06
C LEU A 186 -12.95 1.32 -0.76
N GLY A 187 -12.29 1.17 0.40
CA GLY A 187 -12.87 1.46 1.72
C GLY A 187 -13.30 2.92 1.85
N HIS A 188 -12.51 3.84 1.31
CA HIS A 188 -12.86 5.26 1.26
C HIS A 188 -14.05 5.53 0.34
N ALA A 189 -14.04 4.98 -0.89
CA ALA A 189 -15.15 5.11 -1.86
C ALA A 189 -16.48 4.56 -1.32
N GLN A 190 -16.44 3.56 -0.43
CA GLN A 190 -17.61 3.00 0.26
C GLN A 190 -18.01 3.75 1.54
N GLY A 191 -17.28 4.80 1.93
CA GLY A 191 -17.52 5.59 3.13
C GLY A 191 -17.18 4.88 4.44
N THR A 192 -16.44 3.76 4.40
CA THR A 192 -16.01 2.99 5.59
C THR A 192 -14.68 3.46 6.15
N VAL A 193 -13.86 4.17 5.35
CA VAL A 193 -12.58 4.76 5.74
C VAL A 193 -12.63 6.25 5.45
N GLU A 194 -12.37 7.08 6.45
CA GLU A 194 -12.25 8.52 6.30
C GLU A 194 -11.00 8.88 5.47
N LYS A 195 -11.05 10.00 4.72
CA LYS A 195 -9.95 10.46 3.86
C LYS A 195 -8.63 10.57 4.63
N GLU A 196 -8.65 11.22 5.79
CA GLU A 196 -7.46 11.41 6.62
C GLU A 196 -6.81 10.09 7.06
N HIS A 197 -7.63 9.09 7.44
CA HIS A 197 -7.11 7.78 7.83
C HIS A 197 -6.51 7.03 6.64
N ARG A 198 -7.13 7.12 5.45
CA ARG A 198 -6.59 6.57 4.21
C ARG A 198 -5.23 7.19 3.91
N ASP A 199 -5.14 8.52 3.91
CA ASP A 199 -3.96 9.27 3.51
C ASP A 199 -2.79 9.02 4.47
N ARG A 200 -3.03 8.93 5.78
CA ARG A 200 -2.01 8.54 6.77
C ARG A 200 -1.49 7.11 6.56
N LEU A 201 -2.39 6.17 6.26
CA LEU A 201 -1.97 4.78 6.02
C LEU A 201 -1.18 4.64 4.73
N LEU A 202 -1.54 5.37 3.68
CA LEU A 202 -0.78 5.43 2.43
C LEU A 202 0.57 6.10 2.64
N GLY A 203 0.63 7.26 3.33
CA GLY A 203 1.88 7.93 3.66
C GLY A 203 2.86 7.04 4.44
N ALA A 204 2.35 6.26 5.40
CA ALA A 204 3.18 5.30 6.13
C ALA A 204 3.70 4.14 5.26
N LEU A 205 2.93 3.70 4.26
CA LEU A 205 3.36 2.67 3.31
C LEU A 205 4.40 3.22 2.33
N ASP A 206 4.25 4.47 1.89
CA ASP A 206 5.11 5.12 0.91
C ASP A 206 6.51 5.44 1.45
N LEU A 207 6.71 5.47 2.78
CA LEU A 207 8.02 5.77 3.38
C LEU A 207 9.14 4.82 2.93
N ALA A 208 8.82 3.55 2.67
CA ALA A 208 9.80 2.57 2.25
C ALA A 208 10.30 2.79 0.80
N ASP A 209 9.49 3.46 -0.01
CA ASP A 209 9.78 3.74 -1.42
C ASP A 209 10.41 5.13 -1.63
N ARG A 210 10.55 5.93 -0.55
CA ARG A 210 11.12 7.29 -0.59
C ARG A 210 12.48 7.35 0.06
N THR A 211 13.31 8.26 -0.44
CA THR A 211 14.66 8.50 0.10
C THR A 211 14.74 9.80 0.90
N VAL A 212 15.80 9.89 1.71
CA VAL A 212 16.11 11.10 2.50
C VAL A 212 16.26 12.33 1.62
N GLU A 213 16.84 12.19 0.41
CA GLU A 213 17.00 13.30 -0.56
C GLU A 213 15.67 13.99 -0.91
N GLU A 214 14.58 13.21 -1.00
CA GLU A 214 13.27 13.71 -1.41
C GLU A 214 12.61 14.64 -0.37
N VAL A 215 12.98 14.48 0.91
CA VAL A 215 12.32 15.16 2.04
C VAL A 215 13.26 16.11 2.77
N MET A 216 14.57 15.93 2.63
CA MET A 216 15.56 16.76 3.32
C MET A 216 15.39 18.25 3.01
N ARG A 217 15.70 19.08 3.99
CA ARG A 217 15.90 20.51 3.76
C ARG A 217 17.26 20.73 3.11
N HIS A 218 17.27 21.27 1.89
CA HIS A 218 18.51 21.50 1.14
C HIS A 218 19.43 22.50 1.85
N ARG A 219 20.75 22.31 1.73
CA ARG A 219 21.80 23.11 2.40
C ARG A 219 21.69 24.63 2.23
N SER A 220 21.12 25.10 1.12
CA SER A 220 20.90 26.53 0.89
C SER A 220 19.85 27.16 1.80
N GLY A 221 19.03 26.35 2.46
CA GLY A 221 18.02 26.78 3.42
C GLY A 221 18.38 26.49 4.88
N ILE A 222 19.61 26.02 5.15
CA ILE A 222 20.06 25.69 6.49
C ILE A 222 20.77 26.88 7.14
N GLU A 223 20.32 27.26 8.32
CA GLU A 223 21.04 28.20 9.16
C GLU A 223 22.16 27.48 9.91
N MET A 224 23.40 27.96 9.78
CA MET A 224 24.60 27.36 10.37
C MET A 224 25.43 28.40 11.10
N LEU A 225 26.23 27.95 12.07
CA LEU A 225 27.11 28.78 12.91
C LEU A 225 28.56 28.60 12.48
N ASP A 226 29.29 29.71 12.37
CA ASP A 226 30.72 29.69 12.18
C ASP A 226 31.42 29.50 13.54
N ALA A 227 32.16 28.41 13.69
CA ALA A 227 32.91 28.12 14.92
C ALA A 227 34.00 29.16 15.23
N ASP A 228 34.51 29.85 14.23
CA ASP A 228 35.58 30.81 14.34
C ASP A 228 35.07 32.27 14.48
N ALA A 229 33.74 32.48 14.51
CA ALA A 229 33.11 33.76 14.77
C ALA A 229 33.29 34.19 16.24
N ALA A 230 33.15 35.48 16.51
CA ALA A 230 33.21 35.97 17.87
C ALA A 230 32.09 35.36 18.74
N PRO A 231 32.36 34.92 19.97
CA PRO A 231 31.37 34.30 20.85
C PRO A 231 30.09 35.12 21.04
N ALA A 232 30.22 36.45 21.13
CA ALA A 232 29.08 37.35 21.23
C ALA A 232 28.19 37.30 20.01
N ASP A 233 28.75 37.20 18.80
CA ASP A 233 28.02 37.12 17.54
C ASP A 233 27.28 35.75 17.40
N ILE A 234 27.95 34.66 17.85
CA ILE A 234 27.34 33.33 17.91
C ILE A 234 26.12 33.33 18.82
N VAL A 235 26.25 33.91 20.03
CA VAL A 235 25.12 34.02 20.97
C VAL A 235 24.00 34.88 20.37
N ALA A 236 24.32 36.00 19.73
CA ALA A 236 23.34 36.88 19.12
C ALA A 236 22.59 36.17 17.96
N GLN A 237 23.31 35.43 17.11
CA GLN A 237 22.72 34.67 16.00
C GLN A 237 21.79 33.57 16.57
N VAL A 238 22.21 32.81 17.58
CA VAL A 238 21.40 31.76 18.18
C VAL A 238 20.12 32.33 18.85
N ILE A 239 20.19 33.50 19.47
CA ILE A 239 19.01 34.16 20.05
C ILE A 239 18.01 34.61 18.96
N ALA A 240 18.52 35.04 17.81
CA ALA A 240 17.69 35.47 16.68
C ALA A 240 17.11 34.28 15.89
N SER A 241 17.71 33.10 16.01
CA SER A 241 17.27 31.91 15.28
C SER A 241 15.97 31.36 15.83
N THR A 242 15.12 30.85 14.92
CA THR A 242 13.90 30.09 15.26
C THR A 242 14.17 28.60 15.44
N HIS A 243 15.39 28.12 15.11
CA HIS A 243 15.74 26.72 15.11
C HIS A 243 16.38 26.29 16.43
N THR A 244 15.99 25.17 16.97
CA THR A 244 16.52 24.62 18.25
C THR A 244 17.87 23.93 18.13
N ARG A 245 18.29 23.54 16.91
CA ARG A 245 19.58 22.89 16.60
C ARG A 245 20.18 23.54 15.37
N LEU A 246 21.43 23.92 15.49
CA LEU A 246 22.18 24.59 14.43
C LEU A 246 23.49 23.82 14.18
N PRO A 247 23.78 23.44 12.91
CA PRO A 247 25.09 22.90 12.56
C PRO A 247 26.17 23.95 12.79
N VAL A 248 27.32 23.51 13.27
CA VAL A 248 28.51 24.33 13.51
C VAL A 248 29.57 23.91 12.51
N TRP A 249 30.03 24.82 11.69
CA TRP A 249 31.08 24.60 10.70
C TRP A 249 32.36 25.32 11.06
N ARG A 250 33.51 24.87 10.50
CA ARG A 250 34.82 25.52 10.71
C ARG A 250 35.62 25.55 9.41
N GLY A 251 36.10 26.74 9.04
CA GLY A 251 36.91 26.99 7.86
C GLY A 251 36.09 27.00 6.57
N GLU A 252 35.55 25.88 6.17
CA GLU A 252 34.66 25.74 5.03
C GLU A 252 33.24 25.37 5.50
N ALA A 253 32.21 25.94 4.88
CA ALA A 253 30.82 25.76 5.27
C ALA A 253 30.36 24.29 5.21
N GLU A 254 31.03 23.47 4.41
CA GLU A 254 30.76 22.02 4.31
C GLU A 254 31.42 21.20 5.43
N ASN A 255 32.41 21.78 6.13
CA ASN A 255 33.13 21.11 7.23
C ASN A 255 32.37 21.27 8.56
N ILE A 256 31.35 20.46 8.77
CA ILE A 256 30.55 20.49 10.00
C ILE A 256 31.30 19.78 11.14
N VAL A 257 31.66 20.53 12.18
CA VAL A 257 32.39 20.03 13.37
C VAL A 257 31.48 19.67 14.53
N GLY A 258 30.21 20.06 14.49
CA GLY A 258 29.24 19.74 15.54
C GLY A 258 27.83 20.19 15.22
N VAL A 259 26.90 19.85 16.10
CA VAL A 259 25.51 20.36 16.10
C VAL A 259 25.24 20.97 17.47
N LEU A 260 25.02 22.28 17.49
CA LEU A 260 24.73 23.03 18.70
C LEU A 260 23.24 22.95 19.02
N HIS A 261 22.90 22.57 20.25
CA HIS A 261 21.54 22.70 20.77
C HIS A 261 21.44 24.01 21.56
N ILE A 262 20.49 24.86 21.26
CA ILE A 262 20.28 26.16 21.94
C ILE A 262 20.32 26.03 23.47
N ARG A 263 19.68 25.01 24.04
CA ARG A 263 19.65 24.77 25.49
C ARG A 263 21.06 24.51 26.07
N ASP A 264 21.91 23.83 25.33
CA ASP A 264 23.27 23.50 25.81
C ASP A 264 24.14 24.75 25.77
N LEU A 265 24.01 25.59 24.73
CA LEU A 265 24.66 26.92 24.69
C LEU A 265 24.17 27.80 25.83
N TRP A 266 22.85 27.85 26.07
CA TRP A 266 22.28 28.67 27.14
C TRP A 266 22.83 28.29 28.52
N ARG A 267 22.98 27.00 28.80
CA ARG A 267 23.55 26.49 30.04
C ARG A 267 25.01 26.91 30.22
N GLU A 268 25.79 26.83 29.14
CA GLU A 268 27.20 27.22 29.20
C GLU A 268 27.36 28.74 29.35
N THR A 269 26.57 29.51 28.63
CA THR A 269 26.54 30.96 28.78
C THR A 269 26.14 31.39 30.20
N ASP A 270 25.10 30.79 30.78
CA ASP A 270 24.71 31.06 32.18
C ASP A 270 25.79 30.68 33.17
N ARG A 271 26.53 29.55 32.96
CA ARG A 271 27.64 29.13 33.76
C ARG A 271 28.77 30.17 33.73
N LEU A 272 29.23 30.58 32.56
CA LEU A 272 30.29 31.55 32.37
C LEU A 272 29.98 32.91 33.03
N LEU A 273 28.75 33.41 32.83
CA LEU A 273 28.30 34.66 33.43
C LEU A 273 28.23 34.61 34.95
N ARG A 274 27.79 33.48 35.55
CA ARG A 274 27.77 33.31 36.98
C ARG A 274 29.14 33.22 37.62
N GLU A 275 30.10 32.54 36.94
CA GLU A 275 31.48 32.44 37.41
C GLU A 275 32.21 33.80 37.36
N ALA A 276 31.77 34.71 36.53
CA ALA A 276 32.32 36.06 36.35
C ALA A 276 31.48 37.17 37.00
N ASP A 277 30.58 36.83 37.94
CA ASP A 277 29.70 37.81 38.63
C ASP A 277 28.88 38.68 37.66
N GLY A 278 28.56 38.16 36.48
CA GLY A 278 27.74 38.84 35.46
C GLY A 278 28.54 39.66 34.44
N ASP A 279 29.86 39.55 34.44
CA ASP A 279 30.69 40.23 33.42
C ASP A 279 30.54 39.54 32.05
N TYR A 280 30.03 40.27 31.05
CA TYR A 280 29.88 39.78 29.69
C TYR A 280 31.18 39.48 28.97
N ALA A 281 32.35 40.02 29.45
CA ALA A 281 33.66 39.65 28.92
C ALA A 281 33.98 38.16 29.12
N ALA A 282 33.30 37.47 30.07
CA ALA A 282 33.45 36.04 30.27
C ALA A 282 32.95 35.22 29.06
N LEU A 283 32.12 35.79 28.18
CA LEU A 283 31.65 35.12 26.95
C LEU A 283 32.80 34.90 25.96
N ASP A 284 33.91 35.66 26.06
CA ASP A 284 35.10 35.43 25.21
C ASP A 284 35.73 34.05 25.45
N ALA A 285 35.41 33.41 26.59
CA ALA A 285 35.85 32.05 26.92
C ALA A 285 34.92 30.96 26.37
N LEU A 286 33.85 31.29 25.68
CA LEU A 286 32.92 30.32 25.13
C LEU A 286 33.55 29.56 23.96
N ASP A 287 33.71 28.26 24.11
CA ASP A 287 34.09 27.34 23.05
C ASP A 287 32.84 26.63 22.53
N VAL A 288 32.29 27.14 21.43
CA VAL A 288 31.07 26.59 20.83
C VAL A 288 31.21 25.12 20.40
N VAL A 289 32.41 24.69 19.97
CA VAL A 289 32.69 23.32 19.56
C VAL A 289 32.69 22.37 20.73
N ALA A 290 33.20 22.82 21.88
CA ALA A 290 33.17 22.02 23.12
C ALA A 290 31.74 21.82 23.65
N VAL A 291 30.83 22.78 23.38
CA VAL A 291 29.37 22.68 23.72
C VAL A 291 28.58 21.88 22.71
N ALA A 292 28.98 21.91 21.43
CA ALA A 292 28.28 21.20 20.35
C ALA A 292 28.43 19.68 20.51
N ARG A 293 27.40 18.98 20.06
CA ARG A 293 27.39 17.51 20.00
C ARG A 293 28.00 17.02 18.69
N PRO A 294 28.58 15.80 18.67
CA PRO A 294 29.05 15.20 17.43
C PRO A 294 27.93 15.15 16.37
N PRO A 295 28.24 15.51 15.12
CA PRO A 295 27.25 15.46 14.04
C PRO A 295 26.90 14.01 13.72
N TYR A 296 25.63 13.76 13.37
CA TYR A 296 25.16 12.50 12.83
C TYR A 296 24.87 12.68 11.34
N PHE A 297 25.58 11.92 10.51
CA PHE A 297 25.45 11.95 9.05
C PHE A 297 24.67 10.77 8.53
N VAL A 298 23.88 11.00 7.49
CA VAL A 298 23.08 10.00 6.76
C VAL A 298 23.27 10.19 5.26
N PRO A 299 23.43 9.12 4.46
CA PRO A 299 23.43 9.21 3.02
C PRO A 299 22.07 9.67 2.46
N GLU A 300 22.09 10.47 1.38
CA GLU A 300 20.86 10.93 0.72
C GLU A 300 19.96 9.80 0.20
N THR A 301 20.56 8.66 -0.18
CA THR A 301 19.88 7.48 -0.73
C THR A 301 19.21 6.59 0.32
N THR A 302 19.32 6.93 1.61
CA THR A 302 18.72 6.12 2.69
C THR A 302 17.20 6.17 2.60
N PRO A 303 16.48 5.02 2.64
CA PRO A 303 15.03 5.01 2.71
C PRO A 303 14.51 5.70 3.99
N LEU A 304 13.35 6.38 3.88
CA LEU A 304 12.80 7.15 5.00
C LEU A 304 12.34 6.27 6.17
N ASP A 305 11.84 5.07 5.89
CA ASP A 305 11.46 4.10 6.93
C ASP A 305 12.67 3.65 7.74
N GLU A 306 13.81 3.35 7.08
CA GLU A 306 15.07 3.02 7.74
C GLU A 306 15.60 4.20 8.56
N GLN A 307 15.53 5.42 8.00
CA GLN A 307 15.98 6.62 8.69
C GLN A 307 15.12 6.92 9.92
N MET A 308 13.81 6.73 9.83
CA MET A 308 12.90 6.86 10.97
C MET A 308 13.25 5.85 12.07
N GLU A 309 13.50 4.58 11.73
CA GLU A 309 13.91 3.56 12.68
C GLU A 309 15.25 3.92 13.35
N GLN A 310 16.22 4.45 12.57
CA GLN A 310 17.49 4.93 13.10
C GLN A 310 17.35 6.09 14.08
N PHE A 311 16.47 7.05 13.78
CA PHE A 311 16.18 8.14 14.72
C PHE A 311 15.61 7.62 16.04
N LEU A 312 14.65 6.71 15.99
CA LEU A 312 14.05 6.09 17.18
C LEU A 312 15.09 5.29 17.98
N HIS A 313 15.91 4.49 17.31
CA HIS A 313 16.93 3.66 17.96
C HIS A 313 18.03 4.49 18.61
N ARG A 314 18.51 5.53 17.92
CA ARG A 314 19.58 6.45 18.42
C ARG A 314 19.03 7.49 19.38
N ARG A 315 17.72 7.64 19.51
CA ARG A 315 17.06 8.73 20.24
C ARG A 315 17.55 10.11 19.76
N SER A 316 17.76 10.22 18.46
CA SER A 316 18.11 11.45 17.76
C SER A 316 16.93 11.90 16.93
N HIS A 317 16.77 13.20 16.74
CA HIS A 317 15.72 13.81 15.92
C HIS A 317 16.29 14.66 14.80
N PHE A 318 17.60 14.55 14.53
CA PHE A 318 18.30 15.43 13.61
C PHE A 318 19.47 14.70 12.99
N ALA A 319 19.63 14.79 11.67
CA ALA A 319 20.76 14.26 10.91
C ALA A 319 21.16 15.24 9.80
N LEU A 320 22.43 15.24 9.46
CA LEU A 320 22.98 15.94 8.30
C LEU A 320 23.05 14.97 7.14
N VAL A 321 22.61 15.42 5.97
CA VAL A 321 22.55 14.59 4.77
C VAL A 321 23.78 14.85 3.92
N VAL A 322 24.42 13.78 3.47
CA VAL A 322 25.65 13.82 2.66
C VAL A 322 25.53 12.96 1.41
N ASP A 323 26.25 13.35 0.37
CA ASP A 323 26.44 12.54 -0.83
C ASP A 323 27.50 11.43 -0.63
N GLU A 324 27.79 10.66 -1.70
CA GLU A 324 28.79 9.59 -1.71
C GLU A 324 30.24 10.07 -1.52
N TYR A 325 30.48 11.37 -1.67
CA TYR A 325 31.78 12.00 -1.47
C TYR A 325 31.92 12.61 -0.08
N GLY A 326 30.82 12.63 0.72
CA GLY A 326 30.78 13.23 2.05
C GLY A 326 30.50 14.74 2.04
N ALA A 327 30.11 15.32 0.90
CA ALA A 327 29.71 16.72 0.83
C ALA A 327 28.31 16.93 1.44
N LEU A 328 28.14 18.01 2.19
CA LEU A 328 26.87 18.34 2.83
C LEU A 328 25.83 18.74 1.77
N LEU A 329 24.75 18.01 1.70
CA LEU A 329 23.59 18.28 0.83
C LEU A 329 22.45 18.97 1.57
N GLY A 330 22.21 18.59 2.82
CA GLY A 330 21.08 19.08 3.56
C GLY A 330 21.04 18.61 5.01
N LEU A 331 19.88 18.71 5.61
CA LEU A 331 19.54 18.10 6.88
C LEU A 331 18.15 17.47 6.81
N ILE A 332 17.92 16.48 7.67
CA ILE A 332 16.60 15.87 7.86
C ILE A 332 16.31 15.73 9.35
N THR A 333 15.06 15.96 9.72
CA THR A 333 14.59 15.77 11.09
C THR A 333 13.57 14.64 11.17
N LEU A 334 13.30 14.15 12.37
CA LEU A 334 12.22 13.16 12.58
C LEU A 334 10.86 13.79 12.27
N GLU A 335 10.72 15.08 12.54
CA GLU A 335 9.53 15.87 12.25
C GLU A 335 9.22 15.87 10.75
N ASP A 336 10.23 16.07 9.88
CA ASP A 336 10.07 16.03 8.41
C ASP A 336 9.54 14.66 7.93
N ILE A 337 10.04 13.55 8.52
CA ILE A 337 9.56 12.19 8.18
C ILE A 337 8.13 11.96 8.67
N LEU A 338 7.78 12.45 9.86
CA LEU A 338 6.43 12.32 10.41
C LEU A 338 5.42 13.14 9.62
N GLU A 339 5.81 14.28 9.07
CA GLU A 339 4.99 15.11 8.21
C GLU A 339 4.55 14.36 6.93
N GLU A 340 5.40 13.49 6.38
CA GLU A 340 5.05 12.64 5.25
C GLU A 340 3.93 11.64 5.54
N ILE A 341 3.80 11.21 6.80
CA ILE A 341 2.73 10.30 7.24
C ILE A 341 1.45 11.06 7.59
N VAL A 342 1.59 12.15 8.36
CA VAL A 342 0.43 12.84 8.98
C VAL A 342 -0.09 13.96 8.08
N GLY A 343 0.75 14.53 7.19
CA GLY A 343 0.54 15.80 6.49
C GLY A 343 0.95 16.99 7.36
N GLU A 344 0.86 18.19 6.82
CA GLU A 344 1.16 19.43 7.55
C GLU A 344 0.40 19.46 8.88
N ILE A 345 1.15 19.58 9.98
CA ILE A 345 0.60 19.78 11.31
C ILE A 345 0.52 21.30 11.48
N GLU A 346 -0.67 21.86 11.27
CA GLU A 346 -0.91 23.29 11.55
C GLU A 346 -0.53 23.57 13.01
N ASP A 347 0.47 24.42 13.23
CA ASP A 347 0.80 24.91 14.56
C ASP A 347 -0.27 25.95 14.99
N GLU A 348 -0.66 25.96 16.26
CA GLU A 348 -1.62 26.92 16.83
C GLU A 348 -1.20 28.39 16.60
N PHE A 349 0.05 28.63 16.21
CA PHE A 349 0.64 29.94 15.93
C PHE A 349 0.74 30.31 14.44
N ASP A 350 0.42 29.38 13.52
CA ASP A 350 0.53 29.59 12.06
C ASP A 350 -0.71 30.25 11.42
N LEU A 351 -1.55 30.88 12.20
CA LEU A 351 -2.81 31.50 11.77
C LEU A 351 -2.67 32.59 10.68
N ASP A 352 -1.46 33.06 10.34
CA ASP A 352 -1.19 34.12 9.38
C ASP A 352 -0.28 33.72 8.19
N ALA A 353 0.17 32.46 8.09
CA ALA A 353 0.95 32.03 6.91
C ALA A 353 0.00 31.82 5.72
N PRO A 354 0.27 32.44 4.54
CA PRO A 354 -0.53 32.17 3.36
C PRO A 354 -0.38 30.70 2.98
N ALA A 355 -1.52 30.02 2.76
CA ALA A 355 -1.51 28.63 2.34
C ALA A 355 -0.64 28.47 1.07
N PRO A 356 0.24 27.44 1.00
CA PRO A 356 1.18 27.23 -0.10
C PRO A 356 0.48 27.00 -1.44
N PHE A 357 -0.81 26.72 -1.41
CA PHE A 357 -1.68 26.72 -2.60
C PHE A 357 -3.09 27.15 -2.23
N ARG A 358 -3.79 27.79 -3.18
CA ARG A 358 -5.17 28.26 -3.00
C ARG A 358 -6.00 28.08 -4.25
N ALA A 359 -7.25 27.67 -4.07
CA ALA A 359 -8.24 27.65 -5.14
C ALA A 359 -8.68 29.06 -5.53
N LEU A 360 -8.83 29.32 -6.83
CA LEU A 360 -9.36 30.55 -7.38
C LEU A 360 -10.82 30.36 -7.83
N GLU A 361 -11.56 31.46 -7.97
CA GLU A 361 -12.97 31.44 -8.37
C GLU A 361 -13.23 30.80 -9.75
N ASP A 362 -12.22 30.78 -10.62
CA ASP A 362 -12.27 30.19 -11.97
C ASP A 362 -12.00 28.67 -12.00
N GLY A 363 -11.85 28.05 -10.85
CA GLY A 363 -11.56 26.63 -10.70
C GLY A 363 -10.09 26.27 -10.97
N SER A 364 -9.20 27.26 -11.09
CA SER A 364 -7.76 27.04 -11.10
C SER A 364 -7.18 27.14 -9.68
N TYR A 365 -5.96 26.64 -9.51
CA TYR A 365 -5.21 26.73 -8.26
C TYR A 365 -3.96 27.59 -8.49
N LEU A 366 -3.69 28.49 -7.56
CA LEU A 366 -2.42 29.18 -7.47
C LEU A 366 -1.55 28.40 -6.49
N VAL A 367 -0.38 27.95 -6.94
CA VAL A 367 0.47 27.01 -6.21
C VAL A 367 1.89 27.56 -6.17
N GLU A 368 2.52 27.53 -5.01
CA GLU A 368 3.95 27.80 -4.90
C GLU A 368 4.75 26.71 -5.59
N GLY A 369 5.80 27.07 -6.34
CA GLY A 369 6.60 26.10 -7.08
C GLY A 369 7.32 25.07 -6.23
N SER A 370 7.54 25.36 -4.95
CA SER A 370 8.15 24.48 -3.95
C SER A 370 7.19 23.41 -3.40
N VAL A 371 5.89 23.55 -3.61
CA VAL A 371 4.89 22.58 -3.18
C VAL A 371 5.18 21.23 -3.80
N THR A 372 5.15 20.18 -3.01
CA THR A 372 5.34 18.83 -3.53
C THR A 372 4.12 18.40 -4.36
N ILE A 373 4.37 17.61 -5.40
CA ILE A 373 3.30 17.07 -6.25
C ILE A 373 2.33 16.23 -5.40
N ARG A 374 2.86 15.50 -4.43
CA ARG A 374 2.06 14.65 -3.54
C ARG A 374 1.12 15.44 -2.65
N ASP A 375 1.59 16.54 -2.05
CA ASP A 375 0.74 17.38 -1.20
C ASP A 375 -0.38 18.01 -2.02
N LEU A 376 -0.04 18.46 -3.22
CA LEU A 376 -1.05 18.98 -4.14
C LEU A 376 -2.05 17.88 -4.55
N ASN A 377 -1.60 16.68 -4.93
CA ASN A 377 -2.46 15.55 -5.26
C ASN A 377 -3.36 15.15 -4.07
N ARG A 378 -2.78 15.08 -2.86
CA ARG A 378 -3.51 14.75 -1.62
C ARG A 378 -4.62 15.78 -1.31
N ALA A 379 -4.32 17.06 -1.48
CA ALA A 379 -5.26 18.13 -1.16
C ALA A 379 -6.38 18.28 -2.20
N THR A 380 -6.06 18.09 -3.49
CA THR A 380 -6.97 18.34 -4.62
C THR A 380 -7.62 17.08 -5.18
N ASP A 381 -7.24 15.88 -4.71
CA ASP A 381 -7.57 14.58 -5.31
C ASP A 381 -7.17 14.50 -6.81
N TRP A 382 -6.02 15.10 -7.14
CA TRP A 382 -5.41 15.00 -8.46
C TRP A 382 -4.45 13.82 -8.54
N ASP A 383 -4.00 13.50 -9.76
CA ASP A 383 -3.09 12.40 -10.04
C ASP A 383 -1.96 12.89 -10.98
N LEU A 384 -1.22 13.89 -10.53
CA LEU A 384 -0.03 14.37 -11.22
C LEU A 384 1.13 13.39 -10.97
N PRO A 385 1.96 13.06 -12.00
CA PRO A 385 3.08 12.14 -11.83
C PRO A 385 4.19 12.76 -10.98
N ASP A 386 4.70 12.00 -10.03
CA ASP A 386 5.76 12.38 -9.08
C ASP A 386 7.06 11.55 -9.23
N ALA A 387 7.13 10.68 -10.27
CA ALA A 387 8.29 9.81 -10.49
C ALA A 387 9.55 10.57 -10.94
N GLU A 388 9.40 11.67 -11.71
CA GLU A 388 10.51 12.39 -12.34
C GLU A 388 10.83 13.72 -11.63
N ALA A 389 9.94 14.20 -10.77
CA ALA A 389 10.11 15.45 -10.03
C ALA A 389 9.28 15.46 -8.75
N ASN A 390 9.85 15.95 -7.66
CA ASN A 390 9.18 16.01 -6.36
C ASN A 390 8.28 17.25 -6.21
N THR A 391 8.58 18.36 -6.90
CA THR A 391 7.86 19.63 -6.76
C THR A 391 7.12 20.02 -8.03
N VAL A 392 6.09 20.84 -7.89
CA VAL A 392 5.31 21.36 -9.03
C VAL A 392 6.20 22.15 -10.01
N ALA A 393 7.13 22.97 -9.51
CA ALA A 393 8.12 23.63 -10.35
C ALA A 393 9.04 22.65 -11.07
N GLY A 394 9.50 21.63 -10.36
CA GLY A 394 10.33 20.54 -10.92
C GLY A 394 9.63 19.83 -12.07
N LEU A 395 8.36 19.47 -11.91
CA LEU A 395 7.57 18.83 -12.96
C LEU A 395 7.48 19.70 -14.22
N VAL A 396 7.19 21.00 -14.05
CA VAL A 396 7.09 21.90 -15.19
C VAL A 396 8.43 22.09 -15.90
N ILE A 397 9.53 22.18 -15.16
CA ILE A 397 10.89 22.28 -15.72
C ILE A 397 11.26 20.99 -16.46
N HIS A 398 10.96 19.83 -15.85
CA HIS A 398 11.23 18.53 -16.45
C HIS A 398 10.49 18.33 -17.77
N GLU A 399 9.18 18.57 -17.78
CA GLU A 399 8.35 18.42 -18.98
C GLU A 399 8.65 19.45 -20.06
N ALA A 400 8.95 20.70 -19.66
CA ALA A 400 9.32 21.76 -20.60
C ALA A 400 10.74 21.59 -21.16
N GLN A 401 11.61 20.78 -20.52
CA GLN A 401 13.04 20.61 -20.82
C GLN A 401 13.80 21.96 -20.88
N MET A 402 13.31 22.95 -20.14
CA MET A 402 13.89 24.31 -20.05
C MET A 402 13.35 24.99 -18.79
N ILE A 403 13.98 26.06 -18.34
CA ILE A 403 13.43 26.91 -17.30
C ILE A 403 12.47 27.93 -17.96
N PRO A 404 11.13 27.79 -17.77
CA PRO A 404 10.17 28.65 -18.42
C PRO A 404 10.24 30.12 -17.96
N ALA A 405 9.80 31.05 -18.82
CA ALA A 405 9.62 32.45 -18.47
C ALA A 405 8.19 32.70 -17.93
N GLU A 406 8.02 33.83 -17.22
CA GLU A 406 6.70 34.30 -16.78
C GLU A 406 5.72 34.45 -17.94
N GLY A 407 4.47 34.04 -17.70
CA GLY A 407 3.39 34.04 -18.68
C GLY A 407 3.40 32.86 -19.65
N GLN A 408 4.42 32.01 -19.64
CA GLN A 408 4.40 30.80 -20.47
C GLN A 408 3.39 29.79 -19.94
N VAL A 409 2.76 29.08 -20.87
CA VAL A 409 1.70 28.11 -20.61
C VAL A 409 2.04 26.77 -21.25
N PHE A 410 1.85 25.73 -20.49
CA PHE A 410 2.09 24.34 -20.91
C PHE A 410 0.89 23.47 -20.59
N ASN A 411 0.72 22.39 -21.35
CA ASN A 411 -0.34 21.41 -21.12
C ASN A 411 0.30 20.00 -21.06
N PHE A 412 0.33 19.40 -19.88
CA PHE A 412 0.80 18.02 -19.67
C PHE A 412 -0.14 17.28 -18.74
N HIS A 413 -0.18 15.97 -18.81
CA HIS A 413 -0.88 15.05 -17.88
C HIS A 413 -2.35 15.43 -17.62
N GLY A 414 -3.03 16.07 -18.60
CA GLY A 414 -4.42 16.52 -18.44
C GLY A 414 -4.59 17.84 -17.66
N PHE A 415 -3.50 18.56 -17.41
CA PHE A 415 -3.50 19.85 -16.73
C PHE A 415 -2.87 20.95 -17.58
N ARG A 416 -3.32 22.18 -17.35
CA ARG A 416 -2.73 23.40 -17.86
C ARG A 416 -1.92 24.05 -16.76
N PHE A 417 -0.64 24.33 -17.03
CA PHE A 417 0.31 25.03 -16.17
C PHE A 417 0.64 26.37 -16.76
N GLU A 418 0.54 27.43 -15.98
CA GLU A 418 0.91 28.80 -16.35
C GLU A 418 1.92 29.30 -15.32
N VAL A 419 3.07 29.80 -15.79
CA VAL A 419 4.08 30.42 -14.92
C VAL A 419 3.64 31.82 -14.58
N VAL A 420 3.28 32.07 -13.33
CA VAL A 420 2.81 33.36 -12.85
C VAL A 420 3.97 34.23 -12.42
N GLU A 421 4.92 33.64 -11.67
CA GLU A 421 6.06 34.38 -11.13
C GLU A 421 7.32 33.49 -11.17
N ARG A 422 8.45 34.13 -11.50
CA ARG A 422 9.77 33.52 -11.54
C ARG A 422 10.80 34.45 -10.89
N GLN A 423 11.64 33.89 -10.03
CA GLN A 423 12.81 34.59 -9.48
C GLN A 423 14.08 33.88 -9.95
N ASP A 424 14.89 34.59 -10.76
CA ASP A 424 16.09 34.03 -11.37
C ASP A 424 15.83 32.72 -12.12
N ASN A 425 16.32 31.59 -11.59
CA ASN A 425 16.13 30.24 -12.14
C ASN A 425 15.04 29.43 -11.41
N ARG A 426 14.28 30.02 -10.49
CA ARG A 426 13.25 29.37 -9.71
C ARG A 426 11.85 29.81 -10.17
N LEU A 427 10.98 28.89 -10.44
CA LEU A 427 9.55 29.14 -10.63
C LEU A 427 8.93 29.26 -9.23
N THR A 428 8.53 30.46 -8.84
CA THR A 428 8.02 30.72 -7.49
C THR A 428 6.53 30.53 -7.38
N VAL A 429 5.75 30.92 -8.41
CA VAL A 429 4.29 30.79 -8.41
C VAL A 429 3.80 30.27 -9.75
N LEU A 430 2.97 29.25 -9.69
CA LEU A 430 2.35 28.59 -10.84
C LEU A 430 0.83 28.61 -10.71
N ARG A 431 0.12 28.73 -11.84
CA ARG A 431 -1.32 28.52 -11.89
C ARG A 431 -1.61 27.21 -12.59
N LEU A 432 -2.36 26.33 -11.93
CA LEU A 432 -2.72 25.02 -12.41
C LEU A 432 -4.23 24.92 -12.61
N ARG A 433 -4.64 24.28 -13.71
CA ARG A 433 -6.04 23.99 -13.99
C ARG A 433 -6.16 22.64 -14.67
N ARG A 434 -7.11 21.81 -14.22
CA ARG A 434 -7.46 20.56 -14.91
C ARG A 434 -8.18 20.87 -16.22
N LEU A 435 -7.80 20.16 -17.31
CA LEU A 435 -8.33 20.34 -18.66
C LEU A 435 -9.63 19.57 -18.90
#